data_88e8f263864374ce52f3f3286dad0c2e
#
_entry.id   88e8f263864374ce52f3f3286dad0c2e
#
_cell.length_a   1.000
_cell.length_b   1.000
_cell.length_c   1.000
_cell.angle_alpha   90.00
_cell.angle_beta   90.00
_cell.angle_gamma   90.00
#
_symmetry.space_group_name_H-M   'P 1'
#
loop_
_entity.id
_entity.type
_entity.pdbx_description
1 polymer ?
#
loop_
_entity_poly.entity_id
_entity_poly.type
_entity_poly.pdbx_seq_one_letter_code
_entity_poly.pdbx_strand_id
1 'polypeptide(L)'
;GLFVSWDQGQIELAHRVLWWFHMALAFALIAYWTYSKLVHVLLVPAGVYWRDLKPKGELPFIDMEDEGLLSFGCGRLEELTWKDLFDTQACVRCNRCQDLCPAYATGKPLSPKAFIQDLGAELEQRGPIIYRLQKEAAAQERNAADAAESEKASKAVPALPKAEALLENADLADAERAIVDRPLVGAVIAPETLWACTTCGACMEACPAFVEHVPKVVKMRTYQVSMESAFPPEAQATFRNLENNGNPWGLGWQTRAKWAEGLDVPTIAEAPDAEYLYWPGCSGAFDARNRKVSAALVSLLAEAGVSFAILGNEEKCCGDAA
;
A
#
# COMPACT_ATOMS: atom_id res chain seq x y z
N GLY A 1 -60.88 -8.09 -5.26
CA GLY A 1 -59.68 -7.94 -4.43
C GLY A 1 -59.81 -8.76 -3.17
N LEU A 2 -58.69 -9.18 -2.60
CA LEU A 2 -58.57 -10.05 -1.42
C LEU A 2 -59.29 -9.51 -0.13
N PHE A 3 -59.67 -8.23 -0.10
CA PHE A 3 -60.21 -7.55 1.09
C PHE A 3 -61.66 -7.08 0.94
N VAL A 4 -62.41 -7.53 -0.10
CA VAL A 4 -63.77 -7.04 -0.39
C VAL A 4 -64.80 -7.45 0.67
N SER A 5 -64.56 -8.46 1.48
CA SER A 5 -65.45 -8.97 2.53
C SER A 5 -65.08 -8.52 3.95
N TRP A 6 -64.06 -7.66 4.10
CA TRP A 6 -63.60 -7.24 5.42
C TRP A 6 -64.37 -6.02 5.90
N ASP A 7 -64.69 -6.01 7.18
CA ASP A 7 -65.24 -4.81 7.83
C ASP A 7 -64.11 -3.80 8.13
N GLN A 8 -64.50 -2.57 8.45
CA GLN A 8 -63.53 -1.50 8.67
C GLN A 8 -62.57 -1.78 9.84
N GLY A 9 -63.04 -2.45 10.89
CA GLY A 9 -62.20 -2.83 12.03
C GLY A 9 -61.12 -3.86 11.66
N GLN A 10 -61.47 -4.85 10.83
CA GLN A 10 -60.53 -5.83 10.27
C GLN A 10 -59.47 -5.18 9.38
N ILE A 11 -59.84 -4.22 8.57
CA ILE A 11 -58.92 -3.47 7.71
C ILE A 11 -57.95 -2.64 8.56
N GLU A 12 -58.44 -1.93 9.58
CA GLU A 12 -57.61 -1.15 10.49
C GLU A 12 -56.62 -2.04 11.28
N LEU A 13 -57.10 -3.16 11.77
CA LEU A 13 -56.23 -4.13 12.48
C LEU A 13 -55.14 -4.69 11.56
N ALA A 14 -55.54 -5.11 10.35
CA ALA A 14 -54.58 -5.61 9.36
C ALA A 14 -53.54 -4.54 8.98
N HIS A 15 -53.97 -3.29 8.79
CA HIS A 15 -53.07 -2.17 8.50
C HIS A 15 -52.08 -1.94 9.65
N ARG A 16 -52.52 -1.94 10.90
CA ARG A 16 -51.62 -1.79 12.08
C ARG A 16 -50.66 -2.93 12.17
N VAL A 17 -51.09 -4.19 12.00
CA VAL A 17 -50.21 -5.37 12.03
C VAL A 17 -49.18 -5.31 10.92
N LEU A 18 -49.56 -5.01 9.68
CA LEU A 18 -48.67 -4.89 8.56
C LEU A 18 -47.67 -3.74 8.74
N TRP A 19 -48.12 -2.60 9.28
CA TRP A 19 -47.25 -1.46 9.56
C TRP A 19 -46.16 -1.81 10.58
N TRP A 20 -46.54 -2.43 11.72
CA TRP A 20 -45.56 -2.84 12.73
C TRP A 20 -44.64 -3.95 12.22
N PHE A 21 -45.17 -4.89 11.47
CA PHE A 21 -44.36 -5.93 10.84
C PHE A 21 -43.33 -5.34 9.86
N HIS A 22 -43.77 -4.40 9.02
CA HIS A 22 -42.85 -3.70 8.10
C HIS A 22 -41.77 -2.92 8.85
N MET A 23 -42.12 -2.20 9.90
CA MET A 23 -41.19 -1.48 10.77
C MET A 23 -40.15 -2.43 11.42
N ALA A 24 -40.64 -3.52 11.99
CA ALA A 24 -39.77 -4.53 12.60
C ALA A 24 -38.79 -5.13 11.57
N LEU A 25 -39.30 -5.44 10.38
CA LEU A 25 -38.47 -5.97 9.28
C LEU A 25 -37.44 -4.96 8.80
N ALA A 26 -37.82 -3.67 8.66
CA ALA A 26 -36.92 -2.60 8.27
C ALA A 26 -35.79 -2.41 9.29
N PHE A 27 -36.11 -2.36 10.59
CA PHE A 27 -35.08 -2.27 11.63
C PHE A 27 -34.19 -3.51 11.69
N ALA A 28 -34.78 -4.70 11.55
CA ALA A 28 -34.00 -5.95 11.47
C ALA A 28 -33.04 -5.93 10.28
N LEU A 29 -33.46 -5.45 9.12
CA LEU A 29 -32.61 -5.30 7.93
C LEU A 29 -31.47 -4.30 8.17
N ILE A 30 -31.76 -3.14 8.76
CA ILE A 30 -30.75 -2.13 9.08
C ILE A 30 -29.71 -2.71 10.08
N ALA A 31 -30.16 -3.40 11.13
CA ALA A 31 -29.28 -4.07 12.06
C ALA A 31 -28.43 -5.18 11.39
N TYR A 32 -29.03 -5.92 10.47
CA TYR A 32 -28.36 -6.98 9.72
C TYR A 32 -27.29 -6.45 8.76
N TRP A 33 -27.41 -5.21 8.23
CA TRP A 33 -26.44 -4.63 7.30
C TRP A 33 -25.03 -4.62 7.86
N THR A 34 -24.88 -4.30 9.14
CA THR A 34 -23.56 -4.22 9.80
C THR A 34 -22.84 -5.57 9.88
N TYR A 35 -23.59 -6.68 9.87
CA TYR A 35 -23.09 -8.06 9.95
C TYR A 35 -23.10 -8.78 8.60
N SER A 36 -23.48 -8.11 7.53
CA SER A 36 -23.62 -8.72 6.22
C SER A 36 -22.65 -8.14 5.20
N LYS A 37 -22.60 -8.76 4.02
CA LYS A 37 -21.86 -8.24 2.86
C LYS A 37 -22.33 -6.86 2.39
N LEU A 38 -23.46 -6.36 2.90
CA LEU A 38 -23.99 -5.03 2.57
C LEU A 38 -23.28 -3.90 3.33
N VAL A 39 -22.39 -4.20 4.27
CA VAL A 39 -21.63 -3.18 5.01
C VAL A 39 -20.86 -2.23 4.09
N HIS A 40 -20.43 -2.69 2.91
CA HIS A 40 -19.76 -1.84 1.93
C HIS A 40 -20.62 -0.65 1.45
N VAL A 41 -21.94 -0.73 1.52
CA VAL A 41 -22.85 0.39 1.18
C VAL A 41 -22.60 1.60 2.08
N LEU A 42 -22.18 1.36 3.33
CA LEU A 42 -21.78 2.41 4.28
C LEU A 42 -20.29 2.75 4.17
N LEU A 43 -19.45 1.72 3.94
CA LEU A 43 -18.01 1.91 3.93
C LEU A 43 -17.50 2.59 2.64
N VAL A 44 -18.15 2.39 1.48
CA VAL A 44 -17.70 3.03 0.23
C VAL A 44 -17.80 4.55 0.29
N PRO A 45 -18.93 5.18 0.69
CA PRO A 45 -18.97 6.63 0.87
C PRO A 45 -17.94 7.16 1.85
N ALA A 46 -17.70 6.45 2.95
CA ALA A 46 -16.64 6.78 3.91
C ALA A 46 -15.24 6.66 3.26
N GLY A 47 -15.00 5.61 2.47
CA GLY A 47 -13.76 5.41 1.71
C GLY A 47 -13.52 6.53 0.69
N VAL A 48 -14.57 7.02 0.02
CA VAL A 48 -14.49 8.17 -0.89
C VAL A 48 -14.08 9.43 -0.13
N TYR A 49 -14.63 9.65 1.07
CA TYR A 49 -14.30 10.80 1.91
C TYR A 49 -12.85 10.77 2.41
N TRP A 50 -12.36 9.61 2.82
CA TRP A 50 -11.01 9.43 3.38
C TRP A 50 -9.95 8.99 2.36
N ARG A 51 -10.27 9.05 1.06
CA ARG A 51 -9.28 8.72 0.03
C ARG A 51 -8.10 9.67 0.09
N ASP A 52 -6.91 9.18 -0.21
CA ASP A 52 -5.75 10.04 -0.41
C ASP A 52 -5.94 10.89 -1.67
N LEU A 53 -5.75 12.21 -1.52
CA LEU A 53 -5.86 13.19 -2.61
C LEU A 53 -4.51 13.52 -3.25
N LYS A 54 -3.42 12.95 -2.73
CA LYS A 54 -2.09 13.11 -3.30
C LYS A 54 -2.00 12.46 -4.68
N PRO A 55 -1.00 12.83 -5.49
CA PRO A 55 -0.74 12.14 -6.75
C PRO A 55 -0.55 10.64 -6.54
N LYS A 56 -1.20 9.81 -7.37
CA LYS A 56 -1.21 8.35 -7.22
C LYS A 56 0.18 7.69 -7.31
N GLY A 57 1.16 8.39 -7.87
CA GLY A 57 2.55 7.95 -7.93
C GLY A 57 3.37 8.34 -6.71
N GLU A 58 2.82 9.11 -5.78
CA GLU A 58 3.51 9.45 -4.54
C GLU A 58 3.47 8.24 -3.59
N LEU A 59 4.64 7.67 -3.34
CA LEU A 59 4.79 6.54 -2.44
C LEU A 59 4.84 7.00 -0.99
N PRO A 60 4.47 6.14 -0.02
CA PRO A 60 4.61 6.45 1.40
C PRO A 60 6.07 6.78 1.73
N PHE A 61 6.29 7.96 2.29
CA PHE A 61 7.61 8.33 2.79
C PHE A 61 7.90 7.57 4.09
N ILE A 62 9.10 7.05 4.20
CA ILE A 62 9.62 6.40 5.41
C ILE A 62 10.82 7.22 5.86
N ASP A 63 10.75 7.77 7.04
CA ASP A 63 11.88 8.44 7.66
C ASP A 63 12.84 7.39 8.22
N MET A 64 13.97 7.19 7.56
CA MET A 64 14.99 6.22 7.95
C MET A 64 15.81 6.68 9.16
N GLU A 65 15.68 7.96 9.56
CA GLU A 65 16.41 8.55 10.70
C GLU A 65 15.54 8.57 11.98
N ASP A 66 14.26 8.16 11.88
CA ASP A 66 13.38 8.07 13.04
C ASP A 66 13.75 6.89 13.95
N GLU A 67 14.45 7.19 15.04
CA GLU A 67 14.85 6.19 16.06
C GLU A 67 13.65 5.50 16.76
N GLY A 68 12.44 6.04 16.59
CA GLY A 68 11.20 5.45 17.12
C GLY A 68 10.60 4.36 16.24
N LEU A 69 11.10 4.19 15.00
CA LEU A 69 10.65 3.13 14.11
C LEU A 69 11.35 1.81 14.43
N LEU A 70 10.56 0.84 14.87
CA LEU A 70 11.05 -0.53 15.15
C LEU A 70 11.11 -1.39 13.87
N SER A 71 10.36 -1.03 12.83
CA SER A 71 10.21 -1.78 11.59
C SER A 71 10.03 -0.83 10.41
N PHE A 72 10.61 -1.18 9.26
CA PHE A 72 10.42 -0.48 8.00
C PHE A 72 9.43 -1.25 7.13
N GLY A 73 8.30 -0.60 6.80
CA GLY A 73 7.25 -1.21 6.01
C GLY A 73 6.26 -2.02 6.87
N CYS A 74 5.67 -3.07 6.30
CA CYS A 74 4.65 -3.89 6.96
C CYS A 74 4.87 -5.38 6.69
N GLY A 75 5.29 -6.13 7.71
CA GLY A 75 5.40 -7.59 7.70
C GLY A 75 4.23 -8.27 8.40
N ARG A 76 3.50 -7.54 9.24
CA ARG A 76 2.34 -8.02 10.00
C ARG A 76 1.11 -7.15 9.75
N LEU A 77 -0.08 -7.69 10.02
CA LEU A 77 -1.33 -6.98 9.81
C LEU A 77 -1.45 -5.72 10.69
N GLU A 78 -0.90 -5.76 11.88
CA GLU A 78 -0.94 -4.71 12.89
C GLU A 78 -0.15 -3.46 12.50
N GLU A 79 0.82 -3.62 11.60
CA GLU A 79 1.65 -2.53 11.06
C GLU A 79 0.95 -1.78 9.92
N LEU A 80 -0.13 -2.33 9.38
CA LEU A 80 -0.97 -1.64 8.41
C LEU A 80 -1.74 -0.50 9.08
N THR A 81 -1.90 0.60 8.36
CA THR A 81 -2.69 1.73 8.85
C THR A 81 -4.17 1.38 8.95
N TRP A 82 -4.93 2.12 9.77
CA TRP A 82 -6.38 1.96 9.85
C TRP A 82 -7.05 2.07 8.46
N LYS A 83 -6.53 2.94 7.57
CA LYS A 83 -7.03 3.11 6.20
C LYS A 83 -6.74 1.89 5.34
N ASP A 84 -5.55 1.28 5.49
CA ASP A 84 -5.21 0.06 4.78
C ASP A 84 -6.18 -1.09 5.14
N LEU A 85 -6.49 -1.22 6.43
CA LEU A 85 -7.42 -2.23 6.94
C LEU A 85 -8.87 -1.92 6.51
N PHE A 86 -9.28 -0.66 6.60
CA PHE A 86 -10.60 -0.19 6.16
C PHE A 86 -10.86 -0.52 4.69
N ASP A 87 -9.88 -0.34 3.82
CA ASP A 87 -9.97 -0.63 2.39
C ASP A 87 -10.34 -2.08 2.08
N THR A 88 -9.90 -3.02 2.93
CA THR A 88 -10.21 -4.44 2.75
C THR A 88 -11.71 -4.71 2.90
N GLN A 89 -12.37 -3.99 3.80
CA GLN A 89 -13.80 -4.10 4.08
C GLN A 89 -14.66 -3.24 3.13
N ALA A 90 -14.11 -2.13 2.61
CA ALA A 90 -14.77 -1.29 1.62
C ALA A 90 -14.81 -1.92 0.22
N CYS A 91 -14.02 -2.95 -0.04
CA CYS A 91 -13.91 -3.62 -1.33
C CYS A 91 -15.24 -4.27 -1.77
N VAL A 92 -15.85 -3.77 -2.85
CA VAL A 92 -17.12 -4.26 -3.42
C VAL A 92 -16.96 -5.53 -4.29
N ARG A 93 -15.75 -6.09 -4.40
CA ARG A 93 -15.45 -7.32 -5.15
C ARG A 93 -15.85 -7.31 -6.64
N CYS A 94 -15.86 -6.14 -7.28
CA CYS A 94 -16.39 -5.92 -8.64
C CYS A 94 -15.46 -6.37 -9.80
N ASN A 95 -14.26 -6.86 -9.55
CA ASN A 95 -13.22 -7.31 -10.49
C ASN A 95 -12.51 -6.21 -11.30
N ARG A 96 -12.97 -4.97 -11.37
CA ARG A 96 -12.39 -3.92 -12.22
C ARG A 96 -10.87 -3.77 -12.06
N CYS A 97 -10.35 -3.85 -10.83
CA CYS A 97 -8.93 -3.78 -10.55
C CYS A 97 -8.13 -4.96 -11.13
N GLN A 98 -8.75 -6.15 -11.20
CA GLN A 98 -8.16 -7.34 -11.77
C GLN A 98 -8.16 -7.29 -13.30
N ASP A 99 -9.30 -6.90 -13.90
CA ASP A 99 -9.48 -6.88 -15.37
C ASP A 99 -8.54 -5.87 -16.05
N LEU A 100 -8.17 -4.78 -15.35
CA LEU A 100 -7.25 -3.75 -15.86
C LEU A 100 -5.79 -3.95 -15.40
N CYS A 101 -5.50 -5.00 -14.61
CA CYS A 101 -4.15 -5.26 -14.14
C CYS A 101 -3.27 -5.86 -15.24
N PRO A 102 -2.16 -5.21 -15.66
CA PRO A 102 -1.28 -5.75 -16.70
C PRO A 102 -0.59 -7.05 -16.27
N ALA A 103 -0.26 -7.20 -14.99
CA ALA A 103 0.31 -8.43 -14.47
C ALA A 103 -0.68 -9.59 -14.55
N TYR A 104 -1.95 -9.36 -14.18
CA TYR A 104 -3.00 -10.38 -14.32
C TYR A 104 -3.27 -10.73 -15.78
N ALA A 105 -3.36 -9.74 -16.66
CA ALA A 105 -3.60 -9.95 -18.09
C ALA A 105 -2.48 -10.75 -18.78
N THR A 106 -1.25 -10.70 -18.26
CA THR A 106 -0.10 -11.46 -18.77
C THR A 106 0.08 -12.84 -18.09
N GLY A 107 -0.88 -13.26 -17.28
CA GLY A 107 -0.86 -14.57 -16.60
C GLY A 107 0.09 -14.67 -15.41
N LYS A 108 0.57 -13.52 -14.85
CA LYS A 108 1.34 -13.54 -13.61
C LYS A 108 0.44 -13.82 -12.41
N PRO A 109 0.98 -14.37 -11.30
CA PRO A 109 0.21 -14.80 -10.13
C PRO A 109 -0.27 -13.63 -9.27
N LEU A 110 -0.72 -12.53 -9.88
CA LEU A 110 -1.25 -11.35 -9.18
C LEU A 110 -2.68 -11.07 -9.61
N SER A 111 -3.61 -11.15 -8.67
CA SER A 111 -4.93 -10.55 -8.77
C SER A 111 -5.04 -9.45 -7.71
N PRO A 112 -5.13 -8.16 -8.08
CA PRO A 112 -5.31 -7.08 -7.11
C PRO A 112 -6.57 -7.25 -6.25
N LYS A 113 -7.62 -7.87 -6.81
CA LYS A 113 -8.82 -8.23 -6.07
C LYS A 113 -8.54 -9.26 -5.00
N ALA A 114 -7.89 -10.39 -5.36
CA ALA A 114 -7.55 -11.45 -4.41
C ALA A 114 -6.64 -10.91 -3.31
N PHE A 115 -5.62 -10.12 -3.66
CA PHE A 115 -4.72 -9.46 -2.71
C PHE A 115 -5.46 -8.71 -1.59
N ILE A 116 -6.46 -7.89 -1.94
CA ILE A 116 -7.27 -7.16 -0.94
C ILE A 116 -8.19 -8.10 -0.15
N GLN A 117 -8.72 -9.14 -0.79
CA GLN A 117 -9.61 -10.11 -0.13
C GLN A 117 -8.85 -10.99 0.86
N ASP A 118 -7.63 -11.39 0.53
CA ASP A 118 -6.78 -12.20 1.40
C ASP A 118 -6.37 -11.41 2.66
N LEU A 119 -6.02 -10.12 2.50
CA LEU A 119 -5.81 -9.22 3.64
C LEU A 119 -7.08 -9.04 4.49
N GLY A 120 -8.25 -8.95 3.85
CA GLY A 120 -9.54 -8.86 4.54
C GLY A 120 -9.87 -10.13 5.31
N ALA A 121 -9.61 -11.31 4.74
CA ALA A 121 -9.81 -12.59 5.40
C ALA A 121 -8.87 -12.76 6.61
N GLU A 122 -7.63 -12.28 6.50
CA GLU A 122 -6.70 -12.24 7.63
C GLU A 122 -7.18 -11.30 8.74
N LEU A 123 -7.69 -10.12 8.38
CA LEU A 123 -8.28 -9.19 9.34
C LEU A 123 -9.48 -9.80 10.08
N GLU A 124 -10.35 -10.54 9.38
CA GLU A 124 -11.50 -11.22 9.99
C GLU A 124 -11.08 -12.29 11.01
N GLN A 125 -9.94 -12.94 10.83
CA GLN A 125 -9.42 -13.95 11.77
C GLN A 125 -8.63 -13.33 12.91
N ARG A 126 -7.72 -12.43 12.63
CA ARG A 126 -6.76 -11.83 13.57
C ARG A 126 -7.36 -10.68 14.38
N GLY A 127 -8.21 -9.86 13.74
CA GLY A 127 -8.79 -8.65 14.33
C GLY A 127 -9.52 -8.89 15.67
N PRO A 128 -10.39 -9.91 15.80
CA PRO A 128 -11.06 -10.20 17.06
C PRO A 128 -10.12 -10.54 18.22
N ILE A 129 -9.00 -11.22 17.94
CA ILE A 129 -7.98 -11.57 18.93
C ILE A 129 -7.30 -10.29 19.44
N ILE A 130 -6.83 -9.45 18.51
CA ILE A 130 -6.17 -8.18 18.84
C ILE A 130 -7.11 -7.26 19.62
N TYR A 131 -8.35 -7.13 19.16
CA TYR A 131 -9.35 -6.29 19.83
C TYR A 131 -9.63 -6.76 21.27
N ARG A 132 -9.73 -8.08 21.51
CA ARG A 132 -9.87 -8.64 22.85
C ARG A 132 -8.70 -8.25 23.74
N LEU A 133 -7.47 -8.46 23.28
CA LEU A 133 -6.26 -8.13 24.04
C LEU A 133 -6.16 -6.63 24.34
N GLN A 134 -6.46 -5.78 23.39
CA GLN A 134 -6.49 -4.33 23.61
C GLN A 134 -7.54 -3.93 24.65
N LYS A 135 -8.70 -4.55 24.62
CA LYS A 135 -9.77 -4.30 25.59
C LYS A 135 -9.38 -4.76 27.01
N GLU A 136 -8.73 -5.92 27.12
CA GLU A 136 -8.23 -6.46 28.40
C GLU A 136 -7.12 -5.57 28.97
N ALA A 137 -6.16 -5.14 28.15
CA ALA A 137 -5.11 -4.22 28.57
C ALA A 137 -5.67 -2.86 29.03
N ALA A 138 -6.60 -2.27 28.28
CA ALA A 138 -7.25 -1.03 28.67
C ALA A 138 -8.08 -1.16 29.97
N ALA A 139 -8.65 -2.32 30.24
CA ALA A 139 -9.34 -2.59 31.50
C ALA A 139 -8.36 -2.70 32.68
N GLN A 140 -7.21 -3.34 32.48
CA GLN A 140 -6.15 -3.43 33.48
C GLN A 140 -5.57 -2.06 33.84
N GLU A 141 -5.31 -1.22 32.85
CA GLU A 141 -4.81 0.16 33.05
C GLU A 141 -5.82 1.01 33.85
N ARG A 142 -7.14 0.90 33.54
CA ARG A 142 -8.17 1.60 34.30
C ARG A 142 -8.22 1.15 35.75
N ASN A 143 -8.20 -0.16 35.99
CA ASN A 143 -8.22 -0.72 37.34
C ASN A 143 -6.97 -0.31 38.13
N ALA A 144 -5.80 -0.25 37.49
CA ALA A 144 -4.56 0.22 38.12
C ALA A 144 -4.60 1.72 38.43
N ALA A 145 -5.19 2.52 37.54
CA ALA A 145 -5.38 3.96 37.76
C ALA A 145 -6.38 4.25 38.90
N ASP A 146 -7.48 3.50 38.96
CA ASP A 146 -8.48 3.60 40.04
C ASP A 146 -7.89 3.18 41.42
N ALA A 147 -7.01 2.17 41.42
CA ALA A 147 -6.33 1.72 42.64
C ALA A 147 -5.24 2.69 43.12
N ALA A 148 -4.71 3.56 42.28
CA ALA A 148 -3.64 4.49 42.63
C ALA A 148 -4.12 5.81 43.25
N GLU A 149 -5.45 6.01 43.52
CA GLU A 149 -6.05 7.22 44.12
C GLU A 149 -5.50 8.54 43.52
N SER A 150 -5.21 8.60 42.23
CA SER A 150 -4.64 9.78 41.58
C SER A 150 -5.75 10.77 41.18
N GLU A 151 -5.95 11.80 42.00
CA GLU A 151 -6.93 12.90 41.87
C GLU A 151 -6.77 13.77 40.61
N LYS A 152 -5.91 13.38 39.66
CA LYS A 152 -5.58 14.10 38.40
C LYS A 152 -5.55 13.24 37.15
N ALA A 153 -6.33 12.17 37.09
CA ALA A 153 -6.49 11.48 35.82
C ALA A 153 -7.35 12.33 34.87
N SER A 154 -6.70 13.05 33.98
CA SER A 154 -7.32 13.71 32.84
C SER A 154 -8.28 12.74 32.14
N LYS A 155 -9.46 13.23 31.71
CA LYS A 155 -10.45 12.51 30.90
C LYS A 155 -9.95 12.18 29.47
N ALA A 156 -8.67 12.07 29.22
CA ALA A 156 -8.12 11.59 27.99
C ALA A 156 -8.34 10.07 27.92
N VAL A 157 -9.03 9.60 26.89
CA VAL A 157 -9.10 8.18 26.57
C VAL A 157 -7.66 7.70 26.43
N PRO A 158 -7.19 6.73 27.25
CA PRO A 158 -5.83 6.26 27.14
C PRO A 158 -5.60 5.73 25.72
N ALA A 159 -4.47 6.11 25.12
CA ALA A 159 -4.09 5.58 23.82
C ALA A 159 -4.00 4.05 23.95
N LEU A 160 -4.72 3.31 23.09
CA LEU A 160 -4.66 1.86 23.10
C LEU A 160 -3.20 1.42 22.90
N PRO A 161 -2.68 0.50 23.73
CA PRO A 161 -1.33 0.00 23.60
C PRO A 161 -1.13 -0.59 22.20
N LYS A 162 0.08 -0.43 21.67
CA LYS A 162 0.41 -0.98 20.34
C LYS A 162 0.18 -2.48 20.33
N ALA A 163 -0.49 -2.98 19.30
CA ALA A 163 -0.90 -4.38 19.20
C ALA A 163 0.30 -5.35 19.31
N GLU A 164 1.45 -4.97 18.78
CA GLU A 164 2.70 -5.76 18.84
C GLU A 164 3.12 -6.09 20.28
N ALA A 165 3.20 -5.08 21.15
CA ALA A 165 3.59 -5.29 22.55
C ALA A 165 2.58 -6.15 23.32
N LEU A 166 1.30 -6.09 22.97
CA LEU A 166 0.26 -6.93 23.56
C LEU A 166 0.41 -8.38 23.12
N LEU A 167 0.74 -8.63 21.86
CA LEU A 167 0.84 -9.97 21.30
C LEU A 167 2.05 -10.74 21.84
N GLU A 168 3.18 -10.05 22.09
CA GLU A 168 4.38 -10.66 22.64
C GLU A 168 4.15 -11.22 24.07
N ASN A 169 3.36 -10.53 24.88
CA ASN A 169 3.14 -10.83 26.29
C ASN A 169 1.82 -11.57 26.58
N ALA A 170 0.97 -11.79 25.57
CA ALA A 170 -0.33 -12.40 25.76
C ALA A 170 -0.24 -13.92 25.96
N ASP A 171 -1.00 -14.45 26.92
CA ASP A 171 -1.26 -15.88 27.04
C ASP A 171 -2.35 -16.27 26.04
N LEU A 172 -1.93 -16.71 24.86
CA LEU A 172 -2.81 -17.10 23.76
C LEU A 172 -2.87 -18.62 23.66
N ALA A 173 -4.06 -19.14 23.35
CA ALA A 173 -4.20 -20.54 22.97
C ALA A 173 -3.37 -20.85 21.70
N ASP A 174 -2.88 -22.08 21.56
CA ASP A 174 -2.03 -22.48 20.43
C ASP A 174 -2.63 -22.14 19.07
N ALA A 175 -3.95 -22.30 18.93
CA ALA A 175 -4.67 -21.97 17.70
C ALA A 175 -4.68 -20.45 17.41
N GLU A 176 -4.81 -19.62 18.45
CA GLU A 176 -4.76 -18.14 18.31
C GLU A 176 -3.33 -17.68 18.03
N ARG A 177 -2.34 -18.28 18.72
CA ARG A 177 -0.92 -18.02 18.47
C ARG A 177 -0.56 -18.32 17.03
N ALA A 178 -0.99 -19.47 16.49
CA ALA A 178 -0.78 -19.84 15.10
C ALA A 178 -1.39 -18.85 14.09
N ILE A 179 -2.48 -18.15 14.44
CA ILE A 179 -3.08 -17.09 13.60
C ILE A 179 -2.25 -15.82 13.69
N VAL A 180 -1.88 -15.39 14.89
CA VAL A 180 -1.19 -14.12 15.13
C VAL A 180 0.24 -14.13 14.63
N ASP A 181 0.93 -15.25 14.72
CA ASP A 181 2.35 -15.36 14.30
C ASP A 181 2.53 -15.53 12.79
N ARG A 182 1.45 -15.66 12.00
CA ARG A 182 1.54 -15.76 10.54
C ARG A 182 2.10 -14.46 9.94
N PRO A 183 3.19 -14.50 9.15
CA PRO A 183 3.66 -13.34 8.42
C PRO A 183 2.67 -13.01 7.27
N LEU A 184 2.54 -11.74 6.91
CA LEU A 184 1.72 -11.35 5.77
C LEU A 184 2.25 -11.92 4.46
N VAL A 185 3.57 -11.83 4.24
CA VAL A 185 4.21 -12.38 3.05
C VAL A 185 4.70 -13.80 3.34
N GLY A 186 4.32 -14.72 2.50
CA GLY A 186 4.61 -16.14 2.63
C GLY A 186 3.43 -16.97 3.16
N ALA A 187 2.66 -16.44 4.13
CA ALA A 187 1.51 -17.17 4.67
C ALA A 187 0.16 -16.65 4.16
N VAL A 188 0.00 -15.31 4.00
CA VAL A 188 -1.24 -14.69 3.51
C VAL A 188 -1.12 -14.32 2.04
N ILE A 189 -0.05 -13.62 1.70
CA ILE A 189 0.27 -13.20 0.32
C ILE A 189 1.52 -13.94 -0.13
N ALA A 190 1.43 -14.69 -1.22
CA ALA A 190 2.58 -15.37 -1.78
C ALA A 190 3.65 -14.35 -2.26
N PRO A 191 4.95 -14.60 -2.04
CA PRO A 191 6.03 -13.71 -2.49
C PRO A 191 5.94 -13.39 -3.98
N GLU A 192 5.64 -14.39 -4.82
CA GLU A 192 5.51 -14.23 -6.26
C GLU A 192 4.36 -13.27 -6.64
N THR A 193 3.27 -13.29 -5.87
CA THR A 193 2.14 -12.37 -6.03
C THR A 193 2.58 -10.94 -5.71
N LEU A 194 3.30 -10.76 -4.61
CA LEU A 194 3.80 -9.45 -4.19
C LEU A 194 4.74 -8.84 -5.23
N TRP A 195 5.72 -9.64 -5.72
CA TRP A 195 6.72 -9.17 -6.69
C TRP A 195 6.20 -9.07 -8.13
N ALA A 196 5.06 -9.68 -8.46
CA ALA A 196 4.43 -9.53 -9.78
C ALA A 196 3.82 -8.14 -10.02
N CYS A 197 3.60 -7.33 -8.98
CA CYS A 197 3.03 -5.98 -9.12
C CYS A 197 4.01 -5.04 -9.82
N THR A 198 3.58 -4.36 -10.88
CA THR A 198 4.37 -3.35 -11.60
C THR A 198 4.17 -1.92 -11.07
N THR A 199 3.43 -1.74 -9.96
CA THR A 199 3.12 -0.45 -9.32
C THR A 199 2.48 0.59 -10.25
N CYS A 200 1.88 0.17 -11.35
CA CYS A 200 1.33 1.06 -12.39
C CYS A 200 0.09 1.88 -11.97
N GLY A 201 -0.53 1.56 -10.84
CA GLY A 201 -1.71 2.27 -10.31
C GLY A 201 -3.04 1.99 -11.02
N ALA A 202 -3.09 1.19 -12.09
CA ALA A 202 -4.33 0.91 -12.84
C ALA A 202 -5.47 0.35 -11.96
N CYS A 203 -5.14 -0.48 -10.97
CA CYS A 203 -6.10 -1.02 -10.00
C CYS A 203 -6.72 0.07 -9.11
N MET A 204 -5.95 1.09 -8.73
CA MET A 204 -6.41 2.22 -7.93
C MET A 204 -7.29 3.16 -8.76
N GLU A 205 -6.92 3.40 -10.03
CA GLU A 205 -7.70 4.21 -10.96
C GLU A 205 -9.08 3.61 -11.24
N ALA A 206 -9.12 2.29 -11.44
CA ALA A 206 -10.35 1.56 -11.76
C ALA A 206 -11.28 1.35 -10.56
N CYS A 207 -10.80 1.56 -9.33
CA CYS A 207 -11.54 1.18 -8.13
C CYS A 207 -12.67 2.16 -7.80
N PRO A 208 -13.96 1.74 -7.82
CA PRO A 208 -15.08 2.62 -7.48
C PRO A 208 -15.16 2.92 -5.98
N ALA A 209 -14.47 2.14 -5.13
CA ALA A 209 -14.39 2.33 -3.70
C ALA A 209 -13.09 3.03 -3.26
N PHE A 210 -12.24 3.45 -4.21
CA PHE A 210 -10.96 4.12 -3.98
C PHE A 210 -10.00 3.34 -3.05
N VAL A 211 -9.98 2.02 -3.20
CA VAL A 211 -9.05 1.13 -2.48
C VAL A 211 -7.62 1.37 -2.96
N GLU A 212 -6.72 1.61 -2.04
CA GLU A 212 -5.31 1.94 -2.30
C GLU A 212 -4.45 0.67 -2.29
N HIS A 213 -4.33 -0.01 -3.45
CA HIS A 213 -3.61 -1.27 -3.57
C HIS A 213 -2.08 -1.09 -3.52
N VAL A 214 -1.56 -0.15 -4.33
CA VAL A 214 -0.11 0.02 -4.52
C VAL A 214 0.63 0.40 -3.23
N PRO A 215 0.13 1.35 -2.40
CA PRO A 215 0.79 1.66 -1.13
C PRO A 215 0.98 0.44 -0.22
N LYS A 216 -0.01 -0.47 -0.16
CA LYS A 216 0.07 -1.71 0.62
C LYS A 216 1.16 -2.65 0.09
N VAL A 217 1.23 -2.81 -1.25
CA VAL A 217 2.28 -3.61 -1.90
C VAL A 217 3.65 -3.04 -1.59
N VAL A 218 3.82 -1.71 -1.69
CA VAL A 218 5.10 -1.05 -1.43
C VAL A 218 5.52 -1.23 0.02
N LYS A 219 4.62 -0.99 0.99
CA LYS A 219 4.90 -1.21 2.42
C LYS A 219 5.38 -2.65 2.71
N MET A 220 4.72 -3.64 2.12
CA MET A 220 5.11 -5.05 2.27
C MET A 220 6.47 -5.36 1.64
N ARG A 221 6.75 -4.81 0.45
CA ARG A 221 8.06 -4.95 -0.21
C ARG A 221 9.16 -4.28 0.60
N THR A 222 8.90 -3.10 1.15
CA THR A 222 9.87 -2.42 2.02
C THR A 222 10.23 -3.30 3.20
N TYR A 223 9.25 -3.92 3.86
CA TYR A 223 9.52 -4.86 4.95
C TYR A 223 10.39 -6.04 4.49
N GLN A 224 10.00 -6.67 3.37
CA GLN A 224 10.75 -7.82 2.83
C GLN A 224 12.21 -7.47 2.53
N VAL A 225 12.46 -6.29 1.96
CA VAL A 225 13.84 -5.85 1.63
C VAL A 225 14.60 -5.43 2.86
N SER A 226 14.01 -4.56 3.70
CA SER A 226 14.74 -3.88 4.78
C SER A 226 14.85 -4.72 6.05
N MET A 227 13.86 -5.56 6.34
CA MET A 227 13.81 -6.35 7.57
C MET A 227 14.21 -7.82 7.35
N GLU A 228 13.75 -8.41 6.24
CA GLU A 228 13.95 -9.84 5.95
C GLU A 228 15.07 -10.10 4.95
N SER A 229 15.61 -9.07 4.28
CA SER A 229 16.54 -9.21 3.14
C SER A 229 16.03 -10.19 2.07
N ALA A 230 14.71 -10.31 1.94
CA ALA A 230 14.01 -11.23 1.06
C ALA A 230 13.52 -10.49 -0.19
N PHE A 231 14.25 -10.64 -1.29
CA PHE A 231 13.92 -10.08 -2.60
C PHE A 231 14.36 -11.04 -3.71
N PRO A 232 13.86 -10.88 -4.97
CA PRO A 232 14.24 -11.75 -6.07
C PRO A 232 15.77 -11.83 -6.24
N PRO A 233 16.35 -13.04 -6.46
CA PRO A 233 17.79 -13.21 -6.58
C PRO A 233 18.43 -12.35 -7.69
N GLU A 234 17.67 -12.06 -8.75
CA GLU A 234 18.10 -11.21 -9.87
C GLU A 234 18.37 -9.76 -9.42
N ALA A 235 17.64 -9.27 -8.41
CA ALA A 235 17.85 -7.93 -7.86
C ALA A 235 19.16 -7.84 -7.06
N GLN A 236 19.64 -8.93 -6.47
CA GLN A 236 20.88 -8.93 -5.68
C GLN A 236 22.10 -8.49 -6.50
N ALA A 237 22.22 -8.97 -7.74
CA ALA A 237 23.30 -8.55 -8.63
C ALA A 237 23.19 -7.07 -8.98
N THR A 238 21.97 -6.60 -9.23
CA THR A 238 21.68 -5.20 -9.54
C THR A 238 22.08 -4.29 -8.37
N PHE A 239 21.68 -4.61 -7.14
CA PHE A 239 22.04 -3.82 -5.95
C PHE A 239 23.55 -3.76 -5.73
N ARG A 240 24.24 -4.89 -5.83
CA ARG A 240 25.70 -4.93 -5.75
C ARG A 240 26.37 -4.08 -6.83
N ASN A 241 25.84 -4.10 -8.05
CA ASN A 241 26.35 -3.29 -9.16
C ASN A 241 26.12 -1.80 -8.92
N LEU A 242 24.96 -1.43 -8.36
CA LEU A 242 24.65 -0.04 -8.00
C LEU A 242 25.61 0.50 -6.94
N GLU A 243 25.87 -0.30 -5.88
CA GLU A 243 26.81 0.07 -4.82
C GLU A 243 28.24 0.25 -5.36
N ASN A 244 28.73 -0.72 -6.11
CA ASN A 244 30.16 -0.76 -6.51
C ASN A 244 30.45 0.07 -7.75
N ASN A 245 29.52 0.19 -8.70
CA ASN A 245 29.75 0.78 -10.01
C ASN A 245 28.83 1.96 -10.35
N GLY A 246 27.85 2.27 -9.49
CA GLY A 246 26.88 3.35 -9.75
C GLY A 246 25.98 3.11 -10.95
N ASN A 247 25.80 1.84 -11.40
CA ASN A 247 24.89 1.45 -12.46
C ASN A 247 24.44 -0.01 -12.33
N PRO A 248 23.23 -0.39 -12.82
CA PRO A 248 22.67 -1.73 -12.63
C PRO A 248 23.40 -2.86 -13.36
N TRP A 249 24.21 -2.56 -14.38
CA TRP A 249 24.93 -3.56 -15.18
C TRP A 249 26.34 -3.90 -14.67
N GLY A 250 26.82 -3.18 -13.65
CA GLY A 250 28.17 -3.41 -13.13
C GLY A 250 29.29 -2.96 -14.06
N LEU A 251 29.01 -2.07 -15.00
CA LEU A 251 30.00 -1.53 -15.89
C LEU A 251 30.84 -0.45 -15.19
N GLY A 252 32.12 -0.36 -15.53
CA GLY A 252 33.01 0.60 -14.91
C GLY A 252 32.52 2.05 -15.12
N TRP A 253 32.35 2.78 -14.02
CA TRP A 253 31.84 4.15 -14.03
C TRP A 253 32.70 5.10 -14.88
N GLN A 254 33.99 4.83 -15.03
CA GLN A 254 34.92 5.61 -15.87
C GLN A 254 34.54 5.59 -17.37
N THR A 255 33.72 4.63 -17.78
CA THR A 255 33.29 4.50 -19.18
C THR A 255 31.93 5.17 -19.44
N ARG A 256 31.36 5.87 -18.45
CA ARG A 256 30.03 6.43 -18.52
C ARG A 256 29.91 7.54 -19.60
N ALA A 257 30.94 8.36 -19.76
CA ALA A 257 30.95 9.43 -20.74
C ALA A 257 31.34 8.97 -22.15
N LYS A 258 31.68 7.69 -22.37
CA LYS A 258 32.14 7.19 -23.70
C LYS A 258 31.14 7.37 -24.84
N TRP A 259 29.85 7.51 -24.55
CA TRP A 259 28.83 7.76 -25.55
C TRP A 259 28.98 9.15 -26.22
N ALA A 260 29.62 10.10 -25.53
CA ALA A 260 29.87 11.46 -25.98
C ALA A 260 31.25 11.64 -26.66
N GLU A 261 32.09 10.59 -26.73
CA GLU A 261 33.40 10.67 -27.36
C GLU A 261 33.25 11.10 -28.83
N GLY A 262 34.00 12.14 -29.20
CA GLY A 262 33.96 12.72 -30.54
C GLY A 262 32.81 13.70 -30.80
N LEU A 263 31.99 13.99 -29.81
CA LEU A 263 31.00 15.05 -29.83
C LEU A 263 31.51 16.24 -29.02
N ASP A 264 31.21 17.45 -29.45
CA ASP A 264 31.51 18.67 -28.71
C ASP A 264 30.45 18.93 -27.66
N VAL A 265 30.54 18.16 -26.52
CA VAL A 265 29.60 18.19 -25.44
C VAL A 265 30.33 18.58 -24.16
N PRO A 266 30.11 19.81 -23.64
CA PRO A 266 30.79 20.26 -22.42
C PRO A 266 30.26 19.56 -21.17
N THR A 267 31.13 19.36 -20.20
CA THR A 267 30.73 19.00 -18.87
C THR A 267 30.29 20.24 -18.09
N ILE A 268 29.54 20.03 -17.00
CA ILE A 268 29.09 21.14 -16.13
C ILE A 268 30.30 21.89 -15.50
N ALA A 269 31.43 21.21 -15.34
CA ALA A 269 32.67 21.84 -14.86
C ALA A 269 33.28 22.78 -15.90
N GLU A 270 33.14 22.49 -17.22
CA GLU A 270 33.59 23.29 -18.31
C GLU A 270 32.63 24.43 -18.71
N ALA A 271 31.31 24.19 -18.48
CA ALA A 271 30.25 25.15 -18.78
C ALA A 271 29.29 25.30 -17.57
N PRO A 272 29.72 25.93 -16.45
CA PRO A 272 28.93 26.06 -15.26
C PRO A 272 27.66 26.91 -15.40
N ASP A 273 27.64 27.79 -16.42
CA ASP A 273 26.50 28.67 -16.72
C ASP A 273 25.53 28.06 -17.77
N ALA A 274 25.65 26.76 -18.05
CA ALA A 274 24.74 26.08 -18.96
C ALA A 274 23.30 26.17 -18.49
N GLU A 275 22.37 26.49 -19.40
CA GLU A 275 20.95 26.63 -19.11
C GLU A 275 20.29 25.28 -18.77
N TYR A 276 20.77 24.20 -19.42
CA TYR A 276 20.25 22.85 -19.25
C TYR A 276 21.34 21.87 -18.86
N LEU A 277 21.00 20.98 -17.91
CA LEU A 277 21.81 19.80 -17.61
C LEU A 277 21.16 18.59 -18.31
N TYR A 278 21.85 18.01 -19.27
CA TYR A 278 21.41 16.77 -19.89
C TYR A 278 21.89 15.56 -19.12
N TRP A 279 20.93 14.79 -18.63
CA TRP A 279 21.13 13.56 -17.86
C TRP A 279 20.73 12.35 -18.71
N PRO A 280 21.66 11.65 -19.40
CA PRO A 280 21.35 10.48 -20.21
C PRO A 280 20.89 9.27 -19.40
N GLY A 281 21.22 9.19 -18.11
CA GLY A 281 20.95 8.04 -17.26
C GLY A 281 21.79 6.82 -17.64
N CYS A 282 21.65 5.74 -16.83
CA CYS A 282 22.42 4.53 -17.09
C CYS A 282 22.14 3.92 -18.47
N SER A 283 20.89 3.92 -18.90
CA SER A 283 20.52 3.41 -20.23
C SER A 283 21.12 4.23 -21.36
N GLY A 284 21.04 5.55 -21.31
CA GLY A 284 21.63 6.44 -22.30
C GLY A 284 23.16 6.38 -22.35
N ALA A 285 23.79 6.03 -21.22
CA ALA A 285 25.25 5.93 -21.13
C ALA A 285 25.80 4.56 -21.59
N PHE A 286 25.09 3.45 -21.35
CA PHE A 286 25.64 2.10 -21.50
C PHE A 286 24.91 1.23 -22.53
N ASP A 287 23.61 1.40 -22.76
CA ASP A 287 22.88 0.60 -23.76
C ASP A 287 23.25 1.01 -25.20
N ALA A 288 23.54 0.03 -26.01
CA ALA A 288 24.06 0.28 -27.38
C ALA A 288 23.09 1.07 -28.26
N ARG A 289 21.78 0.91 -28.11
CA ARG A 289 20.76 1.65 -28.85
C ARG A 289 20.58 3.05 -28.26
N ASN A 290 20.45 3.13 -26.93
CA ASN A 290 20.17 4.41 -26.28
C ASN A 290 21.36 5.35 -26.28
N ARG A 291 22.60 4.86 -26.35
CA ARG A 291 23.80 5.68 -26.62
C ARG A 291 23.67 6.46 -27.95
N LYS A 292 23.13 5.81 -28.99
CA LYS A 292 22.89 6.51 -30.29
C LYS A 292 21.80 7.58 -30.15
N VAL A 293 20.78 7.32 -29.31
CA VAL A 293 19.73 8.31 -29.02
C VAL A 293 20.32 9.49 -28.25
N SER A 294 21.16 9.25 -27.25
CA SER A 294 21.84 10.30 -26.49
C SER A 294 22.73 11.16 -27.40
N ALA A 295 23.52 10.53 -28.24
CA ALA A 295 24.38 11.23 -29.19
C ALA A 295 23.56 12.09 -30.21
N ALA A 296 22.48 11.54 -30.76
CA ALA A 296 21.59 12.27 -31.64
C ALA A 296 20.92 13.47 -30.97
N LEU A 297 20.49 13.30 -29.72
CA LEU A 297 19.84 14.37 -28.96
C LEU A 297 20.80 15.55 -28.73
N VAL A 298 22.02 15.28 -28.24
CA VAL A 298 22.99 16.37 -28.00
C VAL A 298 23.42 17.07 -29.30
N SER A 299 23.51 16.32 -30.43
CA SER A 299 23.75 16.94 -31.75
C SER A 299 22.61 17.87 -32.16
N LEU A 300 21.36 17.50 -31.89
CA LEU A 300 20.18 18.35 -32.14
C LEU A 300 20.17 19.58 -31.25
N LEU A 301 20.51 19.44 -29.97
CA LEU A 301 20.60 20.54 -29.00
C LEU A 301 21.69 21.56 -29.46
N ALA A 302 22.84 21.05 -29.84
CA ALA A 302 23.93 21.89 -30.38
C ALA A 302 23.51 22.64 -31.64
N GLU A 303 22.89 21.97 -32.63
CA GLU A 303 22.39 22.60 -33.87
C GLU A 303 21.29 23.63 -33.58
N ALA A 304 20.48 23.41 -32.57
CA ALA A 304 19.44 24.34 -32.12
C ALA A 304 20.01 25.54 -31.31
N GLY A 305 21.32 25.57 -31.04
CA GLY A 305 21.96 26.63 -30.26
C GLY A 305 21.56 26.65 -28.80
N VAL A 306 21.11 25.52 -28.25
CA VAL A 306 20.74 25.38 -26.86
C VAL A 306 21.98 25.25 -25.97
N SER A 307 22.09 26.07 -24.92
CA SER A 307 23.18 25.98 -23.96
C SER A 307 22.91 24.80 -22.98
N PHE A 308 23.72 23.74 -23.07
CA PHE A 308 23.60 22.58 -22.21
C PHE A 308 24.96 22.02 -21.82
N ALA A 309 24.97 21.24 -20.72
CA ALA A 309 26.14 20.51 -20.27
C ALA A 309 25.72 19.10 -19.74
N ILE A 310 26.72 18.23 -19.55
CA ILE A 310 26.52 16.90 -18.95
C ILE A 310 27.36 16.77 -17.67
N LEU A 311 27.03 15.80 -16.81
CA LEU A 311 27.86 15.45 -15.65
C LEU A 311 29.08 14.58 -16.03
N GLY A 312 29.04 13.95 -17.20
CA GLY A 312 30.10 13.05 -17.63
C GLY A 312 30.25 11.85 -16.70
N ASN A 313 31.49 11.61 -16.23
CA ASN A 313 31.77 10.50 -15.32
C ASN A 313 31.31 10.74 -13.86
N GLU A 314 30.92 11.95 -13.49
CA GLU A 314 30.36 12.26 -12.19
C GLU A 314 28.92 11.81 -12.04
N GLU A 315 28.22 11.60 -13.16
CA GLU A 315 26.86 11.07 -13.14
C GLU A 315 26.79 9.66 -12.53
N LYS A 316 25.86 9.43 -11.66
CA LYS A 316 25.55 8.11 -11.06
C LYS A 316 24.15 7.66 -11.42
N CYS A 317 23.81 6.43 -11.06
CA CYS A 317 22.45 5.93 -11.20
C CYS A 317 21.48 6.79 -10.39
N CYS A 318 20.30 7.09 -10.95
CA CYS A 318 19.23 7.81 -10.25
C CYS A 318 18.48 6.94 -9.23
N GLY A 319 18.75 5.63 -9.19
CA GLY A 319 18.08 4.69 -8.29
C GLY A 319 16.81 4.03 -8.87
N ASP A 320 16.39 4.40 -10.08
CA ASP A 320 15.16 3.85 -10.70
C ASP A 320 15.16 2.31 -10.84
N ALA A 321 16.35 1.70 -10.88
CA ALA A 321 16.52 0.25 -11.01
C ALA A 321 16.55 -0.51 -9.66
N ALA A 322 16.42 0.21 -8.52
CA ALA A 322 16.55 -0.36 -7.18
C ALA A 322 15.21 -0.55 -6.46
#